data_fb0a9fffed2d1b09ab7c328dc8f63b68
#
_entry.id   fb0a9fffed2d1b09ab7c328dc8f63b68
#
_cell.length_a   1.000
_cell.length_b   1.000
_cell.length_c   1.000
_cell.angle_alpha   90.00
_cell.angle_beta   90.00
_cell.angle_gamma   90.00
#
_symmetry.space_group_name_H-M   'P 1'
#
loop_
_entity.id
_entity.type
_entity.pdbx_description
1 polymer ?
#
loop_
_entity_poly.entity_id
_entity_poly.type
_entity_poly.pdbx_seq_one_letter_code
_entity_poly.pdbx_strand_id
1 'polypeptide(L)' 'RRWGSCTASGTLALNPDLIQAPVMCIRYVVLHELCHLVHHHHGKEFFALLGQVMPDWRRWKERLEKNG' A
#
# COMPACT_ATOMS: atom_id res chain seq x y z
N ARG A 1 -4.63 -6.04 10.79
CA ARG A 1 -5.68 -5.91 9.76
C ARG A 1 -5.08 -5.76 8.37
N ARG A 2 -5.65 -6.46 7.43
CA ARG A 2 -5.20 -6.37 6.05
C ARG A 2 -6.01 -5.32 5.29
N TRP A 3 -5.34 -4.32 4.76
CA TRP A 3 -6.00 -3.22 4.04
C TRP A 3 -6.17 -3.49 2.55
N GLY A 4 -5.32 -4.34 1.97
CA GLY A 4 -5.42 -4.67 0.57
C GLY A 4 -4.64 -5.92 0.22
N SER A 5 -4.84 -6.41 -0.99
CA SER A 5 -4.10 -7.55 -1.52
C SER A 5 -4.00 -7.44 -3.03
N CYS A 6 -3.00 -8.13 -3.58
CA CYS A 6 -2.80 -8.16 -5.03
C CYS A 6 -2.41 -9.59 -5.42
N THR A 7 -3.08 -10.13 -6.44
CA THR A 7 -2.76 -11.47 -6.96
C THR A 7 -1.67 -11.37 -8.02
N ALA A 8 -1.03 -12.51 -8.32
CA ALA A 8 -0.02 -12.57 -9.38
C ALA A 8 -0.59 -12.21 -10.74
N SER A 9 -1.90 -12.40 -10.93
CA SER A 9 -2.58 -12.03 -12.19
C SER A 9 -2.91 -10.55 -12.29
N GLY A 10 -2.62 -9.77 -11.23
CA GLY A 10 -2.84 -8.33 -11.24
C GLY A 10 -4.18 -7.88 -10.69
N THR A 11 -4.94 -8.79 -10.06
CA THR A 11 -6.20 -8.43 -9.44
C THR A 11 -5.94 -7.75 -8.10
N LEU A 12 -6.42 -6.51 -7.96
CA LEU A 12 -6.28 -5.72 -6.75
C LEU A 12 -7.58 -5.77 -5.95
N ALA A 13 -7.46 -6.09 -4.66
CA ALA A 13 -8.59 -6.08 -3.73
C ALA A 13 -8.28 -5.12 -2.58
N LEU A 14 -9.25 -4.31 -2.19
CA LEU A 14 -9.10 -3.35 -1.10
C LEU A 14 -10.14 -3.62 -0.02
N ASN A 15 -9.74 -3.43 1.23
CA ASN A 15 -10.66 -3.55 2.37
C ASN A 15 -11.68 -2.40 2.28
N PRO A 16 -13.00 -2.69 2.33
CA PRO A 16 -14.02 -1.64 2.26
C PRO A 16 -13.91 -0.58 3.36
N ASP A 17 -13.38 -0.94 4.53
CA ASP A 17 -13.20 0.01 5.62
C ASP A 17 -12.21 1.12 5.26
N LEU A 18 -11.41 0.92 4.23
CA LEU A 18 -10.42 1.88 3.77
C LEU A 18 -11.07 3.19 3.31
N ILE A 19 -12.33 3.14 2.90
CA ILE A 19 -13.05 4.34 2.44
C ILE A 19 -13.18 5.38 3.54
N GLN A 20 -13.08 4.97 4.81
CA GLN A 20 -13.15 5.88 5.95
C GLN A 20 -11.80 6.51 6.28
N ALA A 21 -10.74 6.05 5.66
CA ALA A 21 -9.39 6.57 5.88
C ALA A 21 -9.13 7.82 5.02
N PRO A 22 -8.14 8.65 5.40
CA PRO A 22 -7.72 9.76 4.54
C PRO A 22 -7.37 9.27 3.13
N VAL A 23 -7.64 10.10 2.13
CA VAL A 23 -7.38 9.76 0.72
C VAL A 23 -5.92 9.32 0.51
N MET A 24 -4.98 9.96 1.19
CA MET A 24 -3.58 9.60 1.06
C MET A 24 -3.27 8.21 1.59
N CYS A 25 -4.02 7.74 2.59
CA CYS A 25 -3.89 6.36 3.08
C CYS A 25 -4.37 5.37 2.02
N ILE A 26 -5.46 5.69 1.34
CA ILE A 26 -5.97 4.87 0.24
C ILE A 26 -4.92 4.81 -0.88
N ARG A 27 -4.34 5.96 -1.22
CA ARG A 27 -3.28 6.02 -2.22
C ARG A 27 -2.09 5.16 -1.83
N TYR A 28 -1.69 5.21 -0.55
CA TYR A 28 -0.60 4.38 -0.05
C TYR A 28 -0.89 2.89 -0.24
N VAL A 29 -2.09 2.42 0.14
CA VAL A 29 -2.45 1.01 0.01
C VAL A 29 -2.43 0.58 -1.45
N VAL A 30 -3.02 1.38 -2.35
CA VAL A 30 -3.03 1.06 -3.78
C VAL A 30 -1.61 0.97 -4.32
N LEU A 31 -0.76 1.96 -4.05
CA LEU A 31 0.62 1.95 -4.54
C LEU A 31 1.43 0.81 -3.93
N HIS A 32 1.21 0.51 -2.66
CA HIS A 32 1.86 -0.61 -1.97
C HIS A 32 1.54 -1.93 -2.69
N GLU A 33 0.27 -2.18 -3.00
CA GLU A 33 -0.12 -3.40 -3.69
C GLU A 33 0.38 -3.44 -5.13
N LEU A 34 0.39 -2.31 -5.83
CA LEU A 34 0.92 -2.25 -7.18
C LEU A 34 2.42 -2.51 -7.22
N CYS A 35 3.17 -2.07 -6.21
CA CYS A 35 4.60 -2.38 -6.12
C CYS A 35 4.85 -3.89 -6.00
N HIS A 36 3.90 -4.65 -5.44
CA HIS A 36 4.02 -6.11 -5.37
C HIS A 36 3.96 -6.78 -6.74
N LEU A 37 3.42 -6.12 -7.75
CA LEU A 37 3.44 -6.66 -9.11
C LEU A 37 4.86 -6.68 -9.69
N VAL A 38 5.72 -5.78 -9.21
CA VAL A 38 7.12 -5.71 -9.65
C VAL A 38 8.03 -6.46 -8.69
N HIS A 39 7.81 -6.28 -7.39
CA HIS A 39 8.64 -6.89 -6.34
C HIS A 39 7.74 -7.62 -5.35
N HIS A 40 7.77 -8.96 -5.36
CA HIS A 40 6.89 -9.78 -4.50
C HIS A 40 7.23 -9.66 -3.02
N HIS A 41 8.49 -9.41 -2.67
CA HIS A 41 8.94 -9.34 -1.29
C HIS A 41 9.13 -7.90 -0.85
N HIS A 42 8.88 -7.63 0.44
CA HIS A 42 9.13 -6.34 1.05
C HIS A 42 10.63 -6.12 1.29
N GLY A 43 11.41 -6.24 0.23
CA GLY A 43 12.84 -6.04 0.30
C GLY A 43 13.25 -4.61 -0.04
N LYS A 44 14.56 -4.42 -0.14
CA LYS A 44 15.15 -3.11 -0.44
C LYS A 44 14.59 -2.49 -1.72
N GLU A 45 14.44 -3.30 -2.77
CA GLU A 45 13.97 -2.83 -4.07
C GLU A 45 12.51 -2.42 -4.03
N PHE A 46 11.69 -3.17 -3.28
CA PHE A 46 10.28 -2.83 -3.09
C PHE A 46 10.15 -1.43 -2.47
N PHE A 47 10.86 -1.19 -1.38
CA PHE A 47 10.76 0.10 -0.68
C PHE A 47 11.42 1.24 -1.46
N ALA A 48 12.42 0.94 -2.29
CA ALA A 48 13.00 1.94 -3.18
C ALA A 48 11.96 2.42 -4.20
N LEU A 49 11.22 1.48 -4.79
CA LEU A 49 10.16 1.81 -5.74
C LEU A 49 9.02 2.57 -5.07
N LEU A 50 8.58 2.07 -3.91
CA LEU A 50 7.49 2.72 -3.17
C LEU A 50 7.88 4.15 -2.79
N GLY A 51 9.12 4.37 -2.36
CA GLY A 51 9.62 5.70 -2.05
C GLY A 51 9.70 6.62 -3.24
N GLN A 52 9.92 6.09 -4.44
CA GLN A 52 9.92 6.89 -5.66
C GLN A 52 8.52 7.39 -6.03
N VAL A 53 7.52 6.51 -5.92
CA VAL A 53 6.15 6.86 -6.30
C VAL A 53 5.40 7.57 -5.18
N MET A 54 5.85 7.40 -3.94
CA MET A 54 5.22 8.03 -2.79
C MET A 54 6.27 8.29 -1.70
N PRO A 55 6.99 9.43 -1.79
CA PRO A 55 8.09 9.72 -0.85
C PRO A 55 7.68 9.74 0.63
N ASP A 56 6.44 10.08 0.93
CA ASP A 56 5.92 10.17 2.29
C ASP A 56 5.12 8.93 2.72
N TRP A 57 5.36 7.78 2.09
CA TRP A 57 4.58 6.57 2.33
C TRP A 57 4.58 6.13 3.81
N ARG A 58 5.67 6.36 4.53
CA ARG A 58 5.77 5.95 5.94
C ARG A 58 4.74 6.68 6.81
N ARG A 59 4.51 7.95 6.51
CA ARG A 59 3.53 8.77 7.24
C ARG A 59 2.13 8.15 7.14
N TRP A 60 1.76 7.72 5.94
CA TRP A 60 0.42 7.18 5.71
C TRP A 60 0.30 5.74 6.20
N LYS A 61 1.39 4.99 6.14
CA LYS A 61 1.44 3.66 6.75
C LYS A 61 1.18 3.74 8.25
N GLU A 62 1.87 4.65 8.93
CA GLU A 62 1.70 4.85 10.38
C GLU A 62 0.28 5.30 10.71
N ARG A 63 -0.29 6.17 9.90
CA ARG A 63 -1.65 6.64 10.10
C ARG A 63 -2.66 5.49 10.07
N LEU A 64 -2.51 4.59 9.11
CA LEU A 64 -3.37 3.39 9.01
C LEU A 64 -3.20 2.48 10.20
N GLU A 65 -1.97 2.26 10.64
CA GLU A 65 -1.68 1.40 11.78
C GLU A 65 -2.31 1.92 13.07
N LYS A 66 -2.35 3.22 13.24
CA LYS A 66 -2.99 3.85 14.41
C LYS A 66 -4.50 3.72 14.39
N ASN A 67 -5.09 3.76 13.20
CA ASN A 67 -6.55 3.70 13.03
C ASN A 67 -7.06 2.27 12.88
N GLY A 68 -6.14 1.36 12.62
CA GLY A 68 -6.47 -0.05 12.45
C GLY A 68 -6.42 -0.84 13.72
#